data_3b0a1cb1c85cd8df2958282926e72f32
#
_entry.id   3b0a1cb1c85cd8df2958282926e72f32
#
_cell.length_a   1.000
_cell.length_b   1.000
_cell.length_c   1.000
_cell.angle_alpha   90.00
_cell.angle_beta   90.00
_cell.angle_gamma   90.00
#
_symmetry.space_group_name_H-M   'P 1'
#
loop_
_entity.id
_entity.type
_entity.pdbx_description
1 polymer ?
#
loop_
_entity_poly.entity_id
_entity_poly.type
_entity_poly.pdbx_seq_one_letter_code
_entity_poly.pdbx_strand_id
1 'polypeptide(L)'
;FKAKGKSTLKNCAIEPEIKDLILFLKKLGGQIKISGRTITIYEDKSKKKPIIHEIIFDRIEAGTYMIAGALIGKKIIIDKIDPKIIRYEIDTLKKMGVKIKKSKSSLSIQKVKILKNTDIKTKPYPGFPTDLQGQLMVLMTQANGVSRISENIFENRFMHVPELRRMGAKIKIKNKTAFIEGPCKLTGAEVMATDLRASVSLVLAGLIAENKTIINRIYHLDRGYEFLEAKLKKCKAEIKRL
;
A
#
# COMPACT_ATOMS: atom_id res chain seq x y z
N PHE A 1 -27.38 -7.28 -0.71
CA PHE A 1 -28.11 -8.54 -0.78
C PHE A 1 -29.36 -8.55 0.12
N LYS A 2 -29.58 -7.44 0.84
CA LYS A 2 -30.81 -7.21 1.64
C LYS A 2 -31.93 -6.52 0.85
N ALA A 3 -31.64 -5.94 -0.31
CA ALA A 3 -32.62 -5.32 -1.18
C ALA A 3 -33.54 -6.37 -1.80
N LYS A 4 -34.85 -6.04 -1.92
CA LYS A 4 -35.83 -6.90 -2.57
C LYS A 4 -35.50 -7.07 -4.06
N GLY A 5 -35.73 -8.26 -4.58
CA GLY A 5 -35.57 -8.60 -6.00
C GLY A 5 -34.11 -8.77 -6.43
N LYS A 6 -33.74 -8.23 -7.60
CA LYS A 6 -32.45 -8.39 -8.26
C LYS A 6 -31.72 -7.06 -8.38
N SER A 7 -30.48 -7.00 -7.90
CA SER A 7 -29.57 -5.86 -8.09
C SER A 7 -28.44 -6.26 -9.02
N THR A 8 -28.13 -5.40 -10.02
CA THR A 8 -27.01 -5.64 -10.94
C THR A 8 -26.06 -4.44 -10.90
N LEU A 9 -24.83 -4.71 -10.53
CA LEU A 9 -23.73 -3.74 -10.51
C LEU A 9 -22.84 -4.00 -11.73
N LYS A 10 -22.64 -2.99 -12.56
CA LYS A 10 -21.77 -3.06 -13.75
C LYS A 10 -20.49 -2.29 -13.53
N ASN A 11 -19.42 -2.69 -14.22
CA ASN A 11 -18.09 -2.08 -14.13
C ASN A 11 -17.53 -2.06 -12.69
N CYS A 12 -17.75 -3.13 -11.93
CA CYS A 12 -17.29 -3.25 -10.58
C CYS A 12 -15.77 -3.34 -10.49
N ALA A 13 -15.25 -2.94 -9.33
CA ALA A 13 -13.91 -3.28 -8.88
C ALA A 13 -13.74 -4.82 -8.78
N ILE A 14 -12.54 -5.30 -9.07
CA ILE A 14 -12.21 -6.74 -9.05
C ILE A 14 -11.06 -7.05 -8.09
N GLU A 15 -10.76 -6.12 -7.22
CA GLU A 15 -9.76 -6.24 -6.18
C GLU A 15 -10.02 -7.46 -5.30
N PRO A 16 -8.98 -8.09 -4.74
CA PRO A 16 -9.10 -9.29 -3.92
C PRO A 16 -10.07 -9.14 -2.75
N GLU A 17 -10.09 -7.98 -2.11
CA GLU A 17 -11.00 -7.64 -1.01
C GLU A 17 -12.47 -7.63 -1.43
N ILE A 18 -12.79 -7.30 -2.69
CA ILE A 18 -14.16 -7.39 -3.23
C ILE A 18 -14.57 -8.86 -3.39
N LYS A 19 -13.65 -9.70 -3.86
CA LYS A 19 -13.90 -11.15 -3.97
C LYS A 19 -14.09 -11.78 -2.60
N ASP A 20 -13.29 -11.37 -1.62
CA ASP A 20 -13.40 -11.85 -0.24
C ASP A 20 -14.74 -11.47 0.38
N LEU A 21 -15.19 -10.22 0.21
CA LEU A 21 -16.52 -9.76 0.63
C LEU A 21 -17.63 -10.61 -0.02
N ILE A 22 -17.52 -10.91 -1.31
CA ILE A 22 -18.51 -11.75 -2.00
C ILE A 22 -18.54 -13.18 -1.44
N LEU A 23 -17.36 -13.75 -1.13
CA LEU A 23 -17.27 -15.07 -0.50
C LEU A 23 -17.92 -15.06 0.89
N PHE A 24 -17.66 -14.04 1.69
CA PHE A 24 -18.32 -13.84 2.98
C PHE A 24 -19.83 -13.77 2.85
N LEU A 25 -20.36 -12.93 1.94
CA LEU A 25 -21.79 -12.79 1.70
C LEU A 25 -22.43 -14.08 1.18
N LYS A 26 -21.72 -14.87 0.36
CA LYS A 26 -22.19 -16.19 -0.09
C LYS A 26 -22.28 -17.19 1.06
N LYS A 27 -21.31 -17.20 1.98
CA LYS A 27 -21.38 -18.02 3.20
C LYS A 27 -22.59 -17.65 4.06
N LEU A 28 -22.97 -16.39 4.09
CA LEU A 28 -24.20 -15.91 4.77
C LEU A 28 -25.50 -16.28 4.02
N GLY A 29 -25.42 -17.02 2.91
CA GLY A 29 -26.56 -17.45 2.08
C GLY A 29 -26.85 -16.54 0.89
N GLY A 30 -26.01 -15.52 0.64
CA GLY A 30 -26.20 -14.59 -0.47
C GLY A 30 -26.11 -15.27 -1.83
N GLN A 31 -27.14 -15.11 -2.66
CA GLN A 31 -27.11 -15.57 -4.06
C GLN A 31 -26.46 -14.50 -4.93
N ILE A 32 -25.15 -14.63 -5.18
CA ILE A 32 -24.34 -13.66 -5.92
C ILE A 32 -23.66 -14.34 -7.09
N LYS A 33 -23.87 -13.80 -8.31
CA LYS A 33 -23.20 -14.23 -9.54
C LYS A 33 -22.22 -13.17 -10.00
N ILE A 34 -21.05 -13.59 -10.46
CA ILE A 34 -20.00 -12.71 -11.03
C ILE A 34 -19.77 -13.14 -12.47
N SER A 35 -19.81 -12.17 -13.39
CA SER A 35 -19.46 -12.34 -14.79
C SER A 35 -18.59 -11.17 -15.23
N GLY A 36 -17.28 -11.41 -15.35
CA GLY A 36 -16.30 -10.35 -15.58
C GLY A 36 -16.38 -9.28 -14.49
N ARG A 37 -16.70 -8.05 -14.89
CA ARG A 37 -16.87 -6.89 -13.99
C ARG A 37 -18.34 -6.60 -13.65
N THR A 38 -19.21 -7.58 -13.83
CA THR A 38 -20.62 -7.45 -13.46
C THR A 38 -20.94 -8.38 -12.28
N ILE A 39 -21.53 -7.83 -11.24
CA ILE A 39 -21.98 -8.54 -10.05
C ILE A 39 -23.50 -8.49 -10.00
N THR A 40 -24.14 -9.64 -10.00
CA THR A 40 -25.59 -9.77 -9.87
C THR A 40 -25.91 -10.37 -8.50
N ILE A 41 -26.74 -9.68 -7.73
CA ILE A 41 -27.12 -10.05 -6.38
C ILE A 41 -28.62 -10.23 -6.36
N TYR A 42 -29.07 -11.36 -5.82
CA TYR A 42 -30.48 -11.65 -5.65
C TYR A 42 -30.86 -11.46 -4.20
N GLU A 43 -32.12 -11.12 -3.97
CA GLU A 43 -32.71 -11.03 -2.63
C GLU A 43 -32.47 -12.34 -1.87
N ASP A 44 -31.96 -12.21 -0.65
CA ASP A 44 -31.75 -13.35 0.20
C ASP A 44 -32.84 -13.42 1.27
N LYS A 45 -33.71 -14.41 1.16
CA LYS A 45 -34.82 -14.72 2.08
C LYS A 45 -34.45 -15.77 3.11
N SER A 46 -33.22 -16.29 3.10
CA SER A 46 -32.80 -17.37 4.00
C SER A 46 -32.63 -16.87 5.44
N LYS A 47 -32.87 -17.78 6.39
CA LYS A 47 -32.50 -17.56 7.79
C LYS A 47 -30.96 -17.59 7.90
N LYS A 48 -30.41 -16.56 8.54
CA LYS A 48 -28.96 -16.46 8.73
C LYS A 48 -28.50 -17.48 9.77
N LYS A 49 -27.43 -18.18 9.47
CA LYS A 49 -26.71 -19.06 10.40
C LYS A 49 -25.39 -18.40 10.80
N PRO A 50 -24.89 -18.63 12.01
CA PRO A 50 -23.53 -18.25 12.36
C PRO A 50 -22.54 -18.86 11.38
N ILE A 51 -21.57 -18.07 10.95
CA ILE A 51 -20.51 -18.50 10.05
C ILE A 51 -19.15 -18.07 10.58
N ILE A 52 -18.12 -18.81 10.19
CA ILE A 52 -16.73 -18.44 10.37
C ILE A 52 -16.17 -18.04 9.01
N HIS A 53 -15.55 -16.86 8.95
CA HIS A 53 -14.88 -16.37 7.76
C HIS A 53 -13.56 -15.72 8.15
N GLU A 54 -12.48 -16.25 7.62
CA GLU A 54 -11.16 -15.63 7.75
C GLU A 54 -11.02 -14.58 6.65
N ILE A 55 -10.86 -13.33 7.06
CA ILE A 55 -10.67 -12.21 6.14
C ILE A 55 -9.27 -12.30 5.53
N ILE A 56 -9.17 -12.00 4.24
CA ILE A 56 -7.88 -12.02 3.55
C ILE A 56 -6.93 -10.96 4.17
N PHE A 57 -5.62 -11.17 4.02
CA PHE A 57 -4.64 -10.19 4.49
C PHE A 57 -4.78 -8.84 3.77
N ASP A 58 -4.43 -7.75 4.46
CA ASP A 58 -4.38 -6.42 3.85
C ASP A 58 -3.15 -6.30 2.93
N ARG A 59 -3.40 -6.28 1.60
CA ARG A 59 -2.36 -6.17 0.59
C ARG A 59 -1.63 -4.82 0.61
N ILE A 60 -2.29 -3.76 1.09
CA ILE A 60 -1.68 -2.43 1.19
C ILE A 60 -0.77 -2.35 2.42
N GLU A 61 -1.19 -2.92 3.54
CA GLU A 61 -0.31 -3.06 4.70
C GLU A 61 0.90 -3.93 4.35
N ALA A 62 0.69 -5.09 3.71
CA ALA A 62 1.77 -5.96 3.26
C ALA A 62 2.75 -5.22 2.32
N GLY A 63 2.24 -4.49 1.33
CA GLY A 63 3.02 -3.67 0.41
C GLY A 63 3.83 -2.58 1.13
N THR A 64 3.25 -1.95 2.14
CA THR A 64 3.94 -0.96 2.98
C THR A 64 5.12 -1.58 3.71
N TYR A 65 4.97 -2.77 4.33
CA TYR A 65 6.08 -3.47 4.99
C TYR A 65 7.11 -4.02 4.00
N MET A 66 6.71 -4.36 2.77
CA MET A 66 7.67 -4.70 1.70
C MET A 66 8.57 -3.51 1.39
N ILE A 67 8.00 -2.31 1.27
CA ILE A 67 8.76 -1.07 1.01
C ILE A 67 9.62 -0.71 2.22
N ALA A 68 9.11 -0.81 3.44
CA ALA A 68 9.89 -0.63 4.66
C ALA A 68 11.12 -1.58 4.68
N GLY A 69 10.91 -2.86 4.35
CA GLY A 69 11.99 -3.84 4.27
C GLY A 69 13.05 -3.51 3.21
N ALA A 70 12.63 -2.94 2.08
CA ALA A 70 13.54 -2.48 1.04
C ALA A 70 14.35 -1.23 1.46
N LEU A 71 13.77 -0.36 2.28
CA LEU A 71 14.41 0.87 2.76
C LEU A 71 15.41 0.62 3.91
N ILE A 72 15.00 -0.11 4.94
CA ILE A 72 15.74 -0.19 6.22
C ILE A 72 16.09 -1.61 6.64
N GLY A 73 15.41 -2.63 6.13
CA GLY A 73 15.48 -3.99 6.65
C GLY A 73 16.72 -4.76 6.22
N LYS A 74 17.51 -5.28 7.19
CA LYS A 74 18.46 -6.36 6.88
C LYS A 74 17.73 -7.56 6.27
N LYS A 75 16.61 -7.94 6.89
CA LYS A 75 15.67 -8.96 6.42
C LYS A 75 14.33 -8.76 7.12
N ILE A 76 13.26 -8.52 6.36
CA ILE A 76 11.88 -8.54 6.87
C ILE A 76 11.17 -9.75 6.28
N ILE A 77 10.42 -10.46 7.10
CA ILE A 77 9.56 -11.58 6.68
C ILE A 77 8.11 -11.14 6.92
N ILE A 78 7.29 -11.31 5.90
CA ILE A 78 5.84 -11.08 5.94
C ILE A 78 5.18 -12.43 5.76
N ASP A 79 4.52 -12.91 6.80
CA ASP A 79 3.86 -14.22 6.84
C ASP A 79 2.35 -14.11 6.64
N LYS A 80 1.70 -15.26 6.39
CA LYS A 80 0.25 -15.42 6.23
C LYS A 80 -0.31 -14.56 5.09
N ILE A 81 0.41 -14.50 3.98
CA ILE A 81 -0.01 -13.79 2.77
C ILE A 81 0.02 -14.71 1.56
N ASP A 82 -0.80 -14.45 0.54
CA ASP A 82 -0.66 -15.06 -0.78
C ASP A 82 0.13 -14.12 -1.71
N PRO A 83 1.39 -14.42 -2.05
CA PRO A 83 2.22 -13.59 -2.92
C PRO A 83 1.64 -13.40 -4.34
N LYS A 84 0.69 -14.21 -4.76
CA LYS A 84 0.02 -14.05 -6.07
C LYS A 84 -0.85 -12.81 -6.11
N ILE A 85 -1.45 -12.44 -4.97
CA ILE A 85 -2.35 -11.28 -4.83
C ILE A 85 -1.58 -9.97 -5.01
N ILE A 86 -0.33 -9.90 -4.58
CA ILE A 86 0.53 -8.70 -4.62
C ILE A 86 1.69 -8.86 -5.62
N ARG A 87 1.44 -9.61 -6.69
CA ARG A 87 2.48 -9.93 -7.69
C ARG A 87 3.04 -8.68 -8.35
N TYR A 88 2.20 -7.71 -8.70
CA TYR A 88 2.63 -6.50 -9.40
C TYR A 88 3.58 -5.65 -8.54
N GLU A 89 3.26 -5.52 -7.26
CA GLU A 89 4.09 -4.82 -6.27
C GLU A 89 5.44 -5.51 -6.09
N ILE A 90 5.44 -6.85 -5.99
CA ILE A 90 6.66 -7.66 -5.92
C ILE A 90 7.52 -7.46 -7.17
N ASP A 91 6.91 -7.53 -8.36
CA ASP A 91 7.64 -7.40 -9.62
C ASP A 91 8.19 -5.97 -9.80
N THR A 92 7.46 -4.94 -9.32
CA THR A 92 7.92 -3.54 -9.30
C THR A 92 9.15 -3.39 -8.41
N LEU A 93 9.12 -3.89 -7.18
CA LEU A 93 10.26 -3.82 -6.27
C LEU A 93 11.46 -4.62 -6.79
N LYS A 94 11.23 -5.76 -7.42
CA LYS A 94 12.31 -6.54 -8.06
C LYS A 94 12.97 -5.79 -9.23
N LYS A 95 12.19 -5.05 -10.03
CA LYS A 95 12.74 -4.18 -11.08
C LYS A 95 13.67 -3.11 -10.50
N MET A 96 13.34 -2.59 -9.31
CA MET A 96 14.21 -1.68 -8.57
C MET A 96 15.45 -2.36 -7.96
N GLY A 97 15.58 -3.67 -8.09
CA GLY A 97 16.73 -4.45 -7.59
C GLY A 97 16.52 -5.02 -6.19
N VAL A 98 15.37 -4.81 -5.55
CA VAL A 98 15.09 -5.33 -4.21
C VAL A 98 15.13 -6.87 -4.21
N LYS A 99 15.84 -7.44 -3.25
CA LYS A 99 15.92 -8.90 -3.09
C LYS A 99 14.68 -9.42 -2.37
N ILE A 100 13.82 -10.13 -3.12
CA ILE A 100 12.59 -10.73 -2.60
C ILE A 100 12.57 -12.22 -2.88
N LYS A 101 12.51 -13.02 -1.81
CA LYS A 101 12.26 -14.47 -1.86
C LYS A 101 10.80 -14.73 -1.52
N LYS A 102 10.15 -15.59 -2.32
CA LYS A 102 8.76 -16.00 -2.14
C LYS A 102 8.70 -17.43 -1.61
N SER A 103 7.75 -17.69 -0.70
CA SER A 103 7.27 -19.01 -0.39
C SER A 103 5.77 -19.13 -0.74
N LYS A 104 5.12 -20.23 -0.34
CA LYS A 104 3.69 -20.42 -0.56
C LYS A 104 2.83 -19.38 0.16
N SER A 105 3.24 -18.97 1.36
CA SER A 105 2.46 -18.08 2.25
C SER A 105 3.28 -16.98 2.91
N SER A 106 4.47 -16.68 2.38
CA SER A 106 5.32 -15.62 2.94
C SER A 106 6.23 -14.97 1.90
N LEU A 107 6.73 -13.79 2.26
CA LEU A 107 7.77 -13.07 1.54
C LEU A 107 8.92 -12.74 2.48
N SER A 108 10.15 -12.83 1.98
CA SER A 108 11.34 -12.30 2.65
C SER A 108 11.93 -11.19 1.80
N ILE A 109 12.04 -10.00 2.37
CA ILE A 109 12.54 -8.79 1.73
C ILE A 109 13.85 -8.38 2.36
N GLN A 110 14.82 -7.99 1.55
CA GLN A 110 16.12 -7.51 2.01
C GLN A 110 16.48 -6.19 1.31
N LYS A 111 16.98 -5.24 2.10
CA LYS A 111 17.58 -4.01 1.60
C LYS A 111 18.78 -4.34 0.68
N VAL A 112 18.93 -3.56 -0.35
CA VAL A 112 20.10 -3.61 -1.28
C VAL A 112 20.90 -2.32 -1.17
N LYS A 113 22.18 -2.36 -1.56
CA LYS A 113 23.05 -1.17 -1.52
C LYS A 113 22.65 -0.14 -2.57
N ILE A 114 22.20 -0.61 -3.74
CA ILE A 114 21.86 0.24 -4.87
C ILE A 114 20.46 -0.12 -5.35
N LEU A 115 19.59 0.86 -5.36
CA LEU A 115 18.27 0.78 -5.97
C LEU A 115 18.30 1.40 -7.36
N LYS A 116 17.63 0.75 -8.30
CA LYS A 116 17.44 1.26 -9.67
C LYS A 116 16.18 2.11 -9.73
N ASN A 117 16.23 3.18 -10.52
CA ASN A 117 15.04 3.95 -10.85
C ASN A 117 14.02 3.09 -11.61
N THR A 118 12.77 3.46 -11.54
CA THR A 118 11.68 2.79 -12.26
C THR A 118 10.55 3.76 -12.52
N ASP A 119 9.77 3.45 -13.56
CA ASP A 119 8.57 4.18 -13.89
C ASP A 119 7.34 3.30 -13.63
N ILE A 120 6.34 3.86 -12.97
CA ILE A 120 5.06 3.19 -12.73
C ILE A 120 3.89 4.08 -13.11
N LYS A 121 2.76 3.43 -13.39
CA LYS A 121 1.44 4.07 -13.52
C LYS A 121 0.49 3.39 -12.56
N THR A 122 -0.22 4.17 -11.75
CA THR A 122 -1.29 3.60 -10.92
C THR A 122 -2.43 3.11 -11.81
N LYS A 123 -2.95 1.92 -11.50
CA LYS A 123 -4.02 1.27 -12.26
C LYS A 123 -4.90 0.45 -11.30
N PRO A 124 -6.19 0.23 -11.66
CA PRO A 124 -7.00 -0.76 -10.96
C PRO A 124 -6.32 -2.13 -10.93
N TYR A 125 -6.67 -2.93 -9.94
CA TYR A 125 -6.15 -4.29 -9.81
C TYR A 125 -6.35 -5.09 -11.13
N PRO A 126 -5.31 -5.85 -11.58
CA PRO A 126 -4.07 -6.19 -10.88
C PRO A 126 -2.89 -5.25 -11.12
N GLY A 127 -3.12 -3.98 -11.49
CA GLY A 127 -2.07 -2.98 -11.64
C GLY A 127 -1.55 -2.45 -10.31
N PHE A 128 -0.58 -1.49 -10.36
CA PHE A 128 -0.01 -0.89 -9.17
C PHE A 128 -1.06 -0.02 -8.44
N PRO A 129 -1.35 -0.30 -7.16
CA PRO A 129 -2.40 0.39 -6.43
C PRO A 129 -1.99 1.83 -6.09
N THR A 130 -2.93 2.76 -6.25
CA THR A 130 -2.76 4.16 -5.84
C THR A 130 -2.45 4.29 -4.35
N ASP A 131 -2.89 3.34 -3.53
CA ASP A 131 -2.70 3.33 -2.08
C ASP A 131 -1.26 3.01 -1.65
N LEU A 132 -0.40 2.51 -2.54
CA LEU A 132 1.03 2.33 -2.31
C LEU A 132 1.90 3.37 -3.01
N GLN A 133 1.29 4.34 -3.68
CA GLN A 133 1.97 5.36 -4.47
C GLN A 133 2.93 6.21 -3.62
N GLY A 134 2.48 6.70 -2.47
CA GLY A 134 3.30 7.54 -1.58
C GLY A 134 4.47 6.76 -0.97
N GLN A 135 4.25 5.53 -0.53
CA GLN A 135 5.28 4.66 0.04
C GLN A 135 6.36 4.33 -1.01
N LEU A 136 5.93 3.98 -2.24
CA LEU A 136 6.87 3.73 -3.33
C LEU A 136 7.66 4.98 -3.70
N MET A 137 7.04 6.17 -3.66
CA MET A 137 7.72 7.43 -3.89
C MET A 137 8.88 7.64 -2.91
N VAL A 138 8.71 7.31 -1.63
CA VAL A 138 9.80 7.35 -0.65
C VAL A 138 10.93 6.39 -1.04
N LEU A 139 10.61 5.16 -1.46
CA LEU A 139 11.66 4.23 -1.96
C LEU A 139 12.39 4.79 -3.18
N MET A 140 11.67 5.44 -4.10
CA MET A 140 12.24 6.05 -5.30
C MET A 140 13.18 7.22 -4.96
N THR A 141 13.00 7.92 -3.83
CA THR A 141 13.99 8.94 -3.39
C THR A 141 15.37 8.35 -3.10
N GLN A 142 15.47 7.05 -2.90
CA GLN A 142 16.72 6.32 -2.63
C GLN A 142 17.26 5.57 -3.86
N ALA A 143 16.59 5.68 -5.01
CA ALA A 143 17.01 5.00 -6.25
C ALA A 143 17.94 5.88 -7.08
N ASN A 144 18.89 5.27 -7.78
CA ASN A 144 19.80 6.00 -8.67
C ASN A 144 19.08 6.47 -9.94
N GLY A 145 19.08 7.78 -10.17
CA GLY A 145 18.48 8.41 -11.35
C GLY A 145 17.09 8.95 -11.11
N VAL A 146 16.33 9.18 -12.16
CA VAL A 146 14.97 9.75 -12.10
C VAL A 146 13.94 8.66 -12.27
N SER A 147 13.08 8.51 -11.28
CA SER A 147 11.89 7.65 -11.33
C SER A 147 10.65 8.48 -11.65
N ARG A 148 9.61 7.85 -12.21
CA ARG A 148 8.34 8.51 -12.52
C ARG A 148 7.15 7.75 -11.94
N ILE A 149 6.22 8.49 -11.35
CA ILE A 149 4.92 7.98 -10.93
C ILE A 149 3.82 8.76 -11.64
N SER A 150 3.07 8.10 -12.51
CA SER A 150 1.86 8.67 -13.12
C SER A 150 0.63 8.20 -12.34
N GLU A 151 -0.08 9.13 -11.70
CA GLU A 151 -1.31 8.85 -10.94
C GLU A 151 -2.53 8.99 -11.86
N ASN A 152 -3.22 7.87 -12.10
CA ASN A 152 -4.36 7.82 -13.01
C ASN A 152 -5.67 7.39 -12.34
N ILE A 153 -5.64 7.15 -11.03
CA ILE A 153 -6.79 6.64 -10.28
C ILE A 153 -7.42 7.73 -9.43
N PHE A 154 -6.57 8.47 -8.69
CA PHE A 154 -7.04 9.41 -7.70
C PHE A 154 -6.57 10.83 -8.03
N GLU A 155 -7.48 11.79 -7.97
CA GLU A 155 -7.14 13.20 -8.10
C GLU A 155 -6.45 13.72 -6.82
N ASN A 156 -5.53 14.67 -6.98
CA ASN A 156 -4.80 15.30 -5.87
C ASN A 156 -4.08 14.33 -4.92
N ARG A 157 -3.53 13.21 -5.44
CA ARG A 157 -2.86 12.18 -4.62
C ARG A 157 -1.44 12.55 -4.18
N PHE A 158 -0.90 13.69 -4.56
CA PHE A 158 0.46 14.12 -4.25
C PHE A 158 0.57 15.07 -3.04
N MET A 159 -0.40 15.05 -2.14
CA MET A 159 -0.43 15.93 -0.95
C MET A 159 0.73 15.71 0.03
N HIS A 160 1.38 14.55 0.00
CA HIS A 160 2.57 14.26 0.80
C HIS A 160 3.87 14.84 0.21
N VAL A 161 3.85 15.26 -1.06
CA VAL A 161 5.06 15.75 -1.74
C VAL A 161 5.64 17.02 -1.12
N PRO A 162 4.86 18.06 -0.75
CA PRO A 162 5.41 19.21 -0.03
C PRO A 162 6.16 18.81 1.24
N GLU A 163 5.63 17.87 2.01
CA GLU A 163 6.28 17.41 3.24
C GLU A 163 7.55 16.60 2.97
N LEU A 164 7.55 15.73 1.94
CA LEU A 164 8.77 15.05 1.50
C LEU A 164 9.84 16.01 1.00
N ARG A 165 9.45 17.08 0.29
CA ARG A 165 10.38 18.15 -0.12
C ARG A 165 10.97 18.89 1.07
N ARG A 166 10.19 19.15 2.12
CA ARG A 166 10.66 19.71 3.39
C ARG A 166 11.73 18.84 4.04
N MET A 167 11.62 17.52 3.87
CA MET A 167 12.62 16.54 4.31
C MET A 167 13.82 16.42 3.35
N GLY A 168 13.89 17.20 2.27
CA GLY A 168 15.00 17.19 1.32
C GLY A 168 14.79 16.30 0.07
N ALA A 169 13.61 15.74 -0.15
CA ALA A 169 13.34 14.97 -1.35
C ALA A 169 13.28 15.86 -2.60
N LYS A 170 13.92 15.42 -3.67
CA LYS A 170 13.92 16.11 -4.97
C LYS A 170 12.80 15.55 -5.84
N ILE A 171 11.63 16.16 -5.74
CA ILE A 171 10.42 15.72 -6.47
C ILE A 171 9.86 16.90 -7.25
N LYS A 172 9.56 16.71 -8.54
CA LYS A 172 8.85 17.66 -9.38
C LYS A 172 7.54 17.05 -9.84
N ILE A 173 6.45 17.82 -9.80
CA ILE A 173 5.15 17.38 -10.31
C ILE A 173 4.87 18.14 -11.60
N LYS A 174 4.52 17.40 -12.67
CA LYS A 174 4.00 17.96 -13.92
C LYS A 174 2.72 17.21 -14.29
N ASN A 175 1.61 17.90 -14.27
CA ASN A 175 0.28 17.31 -14.44
C ASN A 175 0.04 16.16 -13.45
N LYS A 176 -0.33 14.98 -13.95
CA LYS A 176 -0.57 13.77 -13.15
C LYS A 176 0.68 12.91 -12.90
N THR A 177 1.88 13.47 -13.12
CA THR A 177 3.14 12.71 -12.99
C THR A 177 4.10 13.39 -12.05
N ALA A 178 4.60 12.63 -11.07
CA ALA A 178 5.70 13.01 -10.22
C ALA A 178 7.01 12.46 -10.79
N PHE A 179 8.04 13.29 -10.83
CA PHE A 179 9.42 12.96 -11.18
C PHE A 179 10.24 13.01 -9.90
N ILE A 180 10.86 11.90 -9.53
CA ILE A 180 11.59 11.72 -8.29
C ILE A 180 13.05 11.48 -8.64
N GLU A 181 13.91 12.42 -8.29
CA GLU A 181 15.36 12.31 -8.45
C GLU A 181 15.98 11.72 -7.19
N GLY A 182 16.77 10.68 -7.34
CA GLY A 182 17.51 10.03 -6.25
C GLY A 182 18.91 9.60 -6.66
N PRO A 183 19.74 9.15 -5.70
CA PRO A 183 19.43 9.09 -4.28
C PRO A 183 19.42 10.47 -3.59
N CYS A 184 18.45 10.69 -2.69
CA CYS A 184 18.40 11.87 -1.86
C CYS A 184 18.79 11.54 -0.41
N LYS A 185 19.55 12.42 0.21
CA LYS A 185 19.76 12.40 1.65
C LYS A 185 18.56 13.12 2.31
N LEU A 186 17.68 12.34 2.95
CA LEU A 186 16.54 12.90 3.67
C LEU A 186 16.98 13.37 5.05
N THR A 187 16.44 14.50 5.50
CA THR A 187 16.69 15.10 6.82
C THR A 187 15.39 15.14 7.61
N GLY A 188 15.48 14.85 8.90
CA GLY A 188 14.33 14.93 9.80
C GLY A 188 13.77 16.35 9.85
N ALA A 189 12.44 16.42 9.90
CA ALA A 189 11.69 17.66 9.96
C ALA A 189 10.39 17.45 10.76
N GLU A 190 9.78 18.54 11.17
CA GLU A 190 8.40 18.53 11.64
C GLU A 190 7.47 18.60 10.42
N VAL A 191 6.67 17.55 10.22
CA VAL A 191 5.81 17.36 9.05
C VAL A 191 4.39 17.04 9.45
N MET A 192 3.45 17.28 8.55
CA MET A 192 2.03 17.11 8.81
C MET A 192 1.42 15.99 7.97
N ALA A 193 0.79 15.03 8.62
CA ALA A 193 -0.02 14.02 7.97
C ALA A 193 -1.32 14.64 7.45
N THR A 194 -1.57 14.55 6.15
CA THR A 194 -2.74 15.13 5.48
C THR A 194 -3.84 14.10 5.24
N ASP A 195 -3.48 12.84 5.07
CA ASP A 195 -4.38 11.70 4.86
C ASP A 195 -3.68 10.39 5.28
N LEU A 196 -4.42 9.28 5.24
CA LEU A 196 -3.95 7.95 5.61
C LEU A 196 -2.67 7.53 4.88
N ARG A 197 -2.62 7.72 3.57
CA ARG A 197 -1.51 7.23 2.72
C ARG A 197 -0.31 8.18 2.76
N ALA A 198 -0.58 9.49 2.85
CA ALA A 198 0.46 10.48 3.13
C ALA A 198 1.13 10.20 4.47
N SER A 199 0.34 9.93 5.52
CA SER A 199 0.85 9.63 6.87
C SER A 199 1.88 8.52 6.86
N VAL A 200 1.56 7.37 6.29
CA VAL A 200 2.48 6.23 6.30
C VAL A 200 3.72 6.46 5.44
N SER A 201 3.60 7.22 4.34
CA SER A 201 4.77 7.58 3.53
C SER A 201 5.75 8.47 4.31
N LEU A 202 5.24 9.42 5.11
CA LEU A 202 6.07 10.25 5.98
C LEU A 202 6.73 9.44 7.10
N VAL A 203 6.04 8.43 7.65
CA VAL A 203 6.67 7.49 8.59
C VAL A 203 7.86 6.78 7.93
N LEU A 204 7.67 6.22 6.73
CA LEU A 204 8.77 5.56 6.01
C LEU A 204 9.93 6.51 5.70
N ALA A 205 9.63 7.75 5.31
CA ALA A 205 10.65 8.78 5.08
C ALA A 205 11.40 9.11 6.37
N GLY A 206 10.70 9.27 7.50
CA GLY A 206 11.31 9.51 8.81
C GLY A 206 12.23 8.40 9.28
N LEU A 207 11.93 7.12 8.94
CA LEU A 207 12.79 5.99 9.30
C LEU A 207 14.14 5.96 8.58
N ILE A 208 14.29 6.68 7.47
CA ILE A 208 15.55 6.76 6.70
C ILE A 208 16.18 8.16 6.73
N ALA A 209 15.48 9.13 7.31
CA ALA A 209 15.97 10.49 7.44
C ALA A 209 17.08 10.58 8.50
N GLU A 210 18.04 11.48 8.30
CA GLU A 210 18.95 11.88 9.35
C GLU A 210 18.22 12.78 10.35
N ASN A 211 18.58 12.67 11.62
CA ASN A 211 17.95 13.43 12.70
C ASN A 211 16.48 13.01 12.96
N LYS A 212 15.85 13.71 13.88
CA LYS A 212 14.51 13.44 14.36
C LYS A 212 13.44 13.96 13.41
N THR A 213 12.47 13.13 13.04
CA THR A 213 11.25 13.52 12.35
C THR A 213 10.07 13.52 13.32
N ILE A 214 9.28 14.57 13.34
CA ILE A 214 8.03 14.66 14.09
C ILE A 214 6.89 14.70 13.09
N ILE A 215 5.93 13.79 13.25
CA ILE A 215 4.77 13.69 12.36
C ILE A 215 3.52 14.04 13.16
N ASN A 216 2.90 15.16 12.82
CA ASN A 216 1.68 15.64 13.45
C ASN A 216 0.43 15.06 12.78
N ARG A 217 -0.72 15.09 13.46
CA ARG A 217 -2.03 14.65 12.98
C ARG A 217 -2.07 13.17 12.57
N ILE A 218 -1.38 12.32 13.32
CA ILE A 218 -1.25 10.87 13.01
C ILE A 218 -2.56 10.08 13.15
N TYR A 219 -3.65 10.67 13.66
CA TYR A 219 -4.97 10.02 13.70
C TYR A 219 -5.45 9.57 12.31
N HIS A 220 -4.95 10.18 11.24
CA HIS A 220 -5.20 9.71 9.88
C HIS A 220 -4.60 8.31 9.64
N LEU A 221 -3.44 8.03 10.25
CA LEU A 221 -2.75 6.75 10.13
C LEU A 221 -3.54 5.60 10.78
N ASP A 222 -4.15 5.88 11.93
CA ASP A 222 -4.91 4.88 12.71
C ASP A 222 -6.14 4.32 11.98
N ARG A 223 -6.59 4.99 10.92
CA ARG A 223 -7.72 4.54 10.11
C ARG A 223 -7.42 3.30 9.27
N GLY A 224 -6.15 2.95 9.06
CA GLY A 224 -5.79 1.84 8.20
C GLY A 224 -4.52 1.10 8.58
N TYR A 225 -3.88 1.47 9.68
CA TYR A 225 -2.70 0.78 10.21
C TYR A 225 -2.83 0.56 11.71
N GLU A 226 -3.15 -0.67 12.05
CA GLU A 226 -3.28 -1.06 13.46
C GLU A 226 -1.90 -1.14 14.11
N PHE A 227 -1.64 -0.34 15.16
CA PHE A 227 -0.42 -0.33 15.96
C PHE A 227 0.87 -0.32 15.11
N LEU A 228 0.94 0.55 14.09
CA LEU A 228 2.08 0.60 13.17
C LEU A 228 3.40 0.78 13.90
N GLU A 229 3.46 1.71 14.87
CA GLU A 229 4.66 1.98 15.66
C GLU A 229 5.12 0.76 16.46
N ALA A 230 4.19 -0.01 17.03
CA ALA A 230 4.51 -1.23 17.78
C ALA A 230 5.04 -2.33 16.85
N LYS A 231 4.44 -2.49 15.67
CA LYS A 231 4.91 -3.44 14.65
C LYS A 231 6.30 -3.06 14.14
N LEU A 232 6.55 -1.78 13.86
CA LEU A 232 7.86 -1.29 13.40
C LEU A 232 8.93 -1.40 14.49
N LYS A 233 8.61 -1.15 15.77
CA LYS A 233 9.51 -1.39 16.90
C LYS A 233 9.94 -2.86 16.99
N LYS A 234 9.03 -3.82 16.81
CA LYS A 234 9.37 -5.24 16.73
C LYS A 234 10.35 -5.53 15.57
N CYS A 235 10.33 -4.73 14.51
CA CYS A 235 11.30 -4.76 13.44
C CYS A 235 12.57 -3.95 13.73
N LYS A 236 12.78 -3.49 14.98
CA LYS A 236 13.92 -2.69 15.45
C LYS A 236 13.99 -1.27 14.85
N ALA A 237 12.87 -0.71 14.47
CA ALA A 237 12.80 0.69 14.09
C ALA A 237 12.76 1.60 15.33
N GLU A 238 13.49 2.70 15.28
CA GLU A 238 13.44 3.75 16.31
C GLU A 238 12.24 4.67 16.04
N ILE A 239 11.12 4.35 16.65
CA ILE A 239 9.87 5.09 16.48
C ILE A 239 9.13 5.16 17.82
N LYS A 240 8.51 6.29 18.13
CA LYS A 240 7.74 6.52 19.36
C LYS A 240 6.47 7.29 19.03
N ARG A 241 5.36 6.90 19.64
CA ARG A 241 4.15 7.71 19.68
C ARG A 241 4.21 8.62 20.91
N LEU A 242 3.91 9.90 20.72
CA LEU A 242 3.83 10.93 21.76
C LEU A 242 2.39 11.20 22.12
#